data_1fb301f320ae561032c8f1cbfcc57d8d
#
_entry.id   1fb301f320ae561032c8f1cbfcc57d8d
#
_cell.length_a   1.000
_cell.length_b   1.000
_cell.length_c   1.000
_cell.angle_alpha   90.00
_cell.angle_beta   90.00
_cell.angle_gamma   90.00
#
_symmetry.space_group_name_H-M   'P 1'
#
loop_
_entity.id
_entity.type
_entity.pdbx_description
1 polymer ?
#
loop_
_entity_poly.entity_id
_entity_poly.type
_entity_poly.pdbx_seq_one_letter_code
_entity_poly.pdbx_strand_id
1 'polypeptide(L)'
;SAPDGGNKGLTMAVASMERLFDGADWDFATIQRIHDACERIAIDELGLDVYPNQIEIITAEQMLDAYSSIGMPLFYKHWSFGKHFARNEAMYRAGMQGLAYEIVINSNPCISYIMEENSMTMQTLVIAHAAYGHNHFFKNNYQFRMWTQPDHIIDYLGFAKTYVSECEERYGQEAVESVLDAAHALMNQGVSRDLRPRP
;
A
#
# COMPACT_ATOMS: atom_id res chain seq x y z
N SER A 1 -48.20 13.46 34.92
CA SER A 1 -47.53 14.51 34.16
C SER A 1 -46.04 14.19 34.12
N ALA A 2 -45.58 13.54 33.06
CA ALA A 2 -44.18 13.29 32.77
C ALA A 2 -43.71 14.36 31.76
N PRO A 3 -42.52 14.95 31.89
CA PRO A 3 -42.02 15.90 30.90
C PRO A 3 -41.40 15.13 29.71
N ASP A 4 -41.92 15.48 28.58
CA ASP A 4 -41.44 15.18 27.25
C ASP A 4 -40.02 15.81 27.07
N GLY A 5 -38.98 14.97 27.16
CA GLY A 5 -37.58 15.33 26.97
C GLY A 5 -37.15 15.02 25.54
N GLY A 6 -37.62 15.85 24.63
CA GLY A 6 -37.48 15.67 23.19
C GLY A 6 -36.06 15.55 22.67
N ASN A 7 -35.98 14.66 21.76
CA ASN A 7 -35.09 14.46 20.68
C ASN A 7 -34.77 15.76 19.87
N LYS A 8 -34.00 16.69 20.43
CA LYS A 8 -33.52 17.92 19.77
C LYS A 8 -32.03 17.92 19.43
N GLY A 9 -31.30 16.85 19.75
CA GLY A 9 -29.84 16.80 19.56
C GLY A 9 -29.36 16.24 18.22
N LEU A 10 -30.21 15.52 17.46
CA LEU A 10 -29.74 14.78 16.25
C LEU A 10 -30.04 15.51 14.93
N THR A 11 -30.78 16.60 14.96
CA THR A 11 -31.25 17.29 13.74
C THR A 11 -30.38 18.48 13.31
N MET A 12 -29.35 18.85 14.07
CA MET A 12 -28.51 20.04 13.75
C MET A 12 -27.19 19.72 13.04
N ALA A 13 -26.84 18.45 12.82
CA ALA A 13 -25.57 18.08 12.20
C ALA A 13 -25.63 17.77 10.69
N VAL A 14 -26.78 17.94 10.04
CA VAL A 14 -26.92 17.71 8.58
C VAL A 14 -26.96 19.01 7.77
N ALA A 15 -26.65 20.15 8.41
CA ALA A 15 -26.55 21.44 7.71
C ALA A 15 -25.27 21.49 6.86
N SER A 16 -25.44 21.29 5.56
CA SER A 16 -24.48 21.51 4.46
C SER A 16 -23.13 20.79 4.57
N MET A 17 -23.13 19.47 4.43
CA MET A 17 -21.92 18.81 3.91
C MET A 17 -21.79 19.18 2.44
N GLU A 18 -20.93 20.15 2.13
CA GLU A 18 -20.57 20.50 0.77
C GLU A 18 -19.98 19.26 0.09
N ARG A 19 -20.50 18.92 -1.10
CA ARG A 19 -19.95 17.81 -1.87
C ARG A 19 -18.53 18.14 -2.29
N LEU A 20 -17.60 17.24 -2.00
CA LEU A 20 -16.20 17.42 -2.38
C LEU A 20 -15.96 17.16 -3.86
N PHE A 21 -16.82 16.38 -4.51
CA PHE A 21 -16.77 16.07 -5.93
C PHE A 21 -18.15 15.70 -6.49
N ASP A 22 -18.30 15.81 -7.80
CA ASP A 22 -19.46 15.37 -8.56
C ASP A 22 -18.99 14.45 -9.70
N GLY A 23 -19.72 13.33 -9.91
CA GLY A 23 -19.41 12.38 -10.99
C GLY A 23 -18.38 11.32 -10.61
N ALA A 24 -17.97 10.55 -11.63
CA ALA A 24 -17.05 9.42 -11.48
C ALA A 24 -15.60 9.76 -11.85
N ASP A 25 -15.43 10.79 -12.65
CA ASP A 25 -14.11 11.20 -13.14
C ASP A 25 -13.35 11.97 -12.06
N TRP A 26 -12.05 11.79 -12.04
CA TRP A 26 -11.16 12.45 -11.10
C TRP A 26 -10.08 13.27 -11.82
N ASP A 27 -9.58 14.28 -11.14
CA ASP A 27 -8.38 15.03 -11.47
C ASP A 27 -7.50 15.20 -10.22
N PHE A 28 -6.27 15.63 -10.41
CA PHE A 28 -5.33 15.82 -9.30
C PHE A 28 -5.82 16.85 -8.27
N ALA A 29 -6.55 17.88 -8.71
CA ALA A 29 -7.08 18.89 -7.79
C ALA A 29 -8.19 18.30 -6.90
N THR A 30 -9.03 17.43 -7.46
CA THR A 30 -10.06 16.73 -6.70
C THR A 30 -9.47 15.68 -5.77
N ILE A 31 -8.46 14.93 -6.22
CA ILE A 31 -7.69 14.01 -5.36
C ILE A 31 -7.08 14.75 -4.17
N GLN A 32 -6.46 15.92 -4.40
CA GLN A 32 -5.87 16.71 -3.32
C GLN A 32 -6.92 17.17 -2.32
N ARG A 33 -8.07 17.67 -2.77
CA ARG A 33 -9.19 18.06 -1.88
C ARG A 33 -9.69 16.89 -1.02
N ILE A 34 -9.78 15.69 -1.61
CA ILE A 34 -10.19 14.50 -0.87
C ILE A 34 -9.12 14.12 0.15
N HIS A 35 -7.85 14.14 -0.25
CA HIS A 35 -6.73 13.88 0.66
C HIS A 35 -6.76 14.83 1.87
N ASP A 36 -6.89 16.14 1.63
CA ASP A 36 -6.93 17.15 2.68
C ASP A 36 -8.14 16.96 3.62
N ALA A 37 -9.30 16.59 3.05
CA ALA A 37 -10.48 16.27 3.85
C ALA A 37 -10.30 15.01 4.70
N CYS A 38 -9.72 13.95 4.14
CA CYS A 38 -9.40 12.73 4.86
C CYS A 38 -8.37 12.98 5.96
N GLU A 39 -7.33 13.78 5.67
CA GLU A 39 -6.30 14.17 6.65
C GLU A 39 -6.91 14.88 7.86
N ARG A 40 -7.70 15.92 7.61
CA ARG A 40 -8.39 16.66 8.67
C ARG A 40 -9.25 15.76 9.53
N ILE A 41 -10.08 14.90 8.92
CA ILE A 41 -10.93 13.97 9.66
C ILE A 41 -10.10 12.95 10.45
N ALA A 42 -9.10 12.36 9.80
CA ALA A 42 -8.29 11.32 10.42
C ALA A 42 -7.44 11.85 11.58
N ILE A 43 -6.79 12.99 11.40
CA ILE A 43 -5.85 13.53 12.38
C ILE A 43 -6.57 14.42 13.39
N ASP A 44 -7.36 15.40 12.96
CA ASP A 44 -7.93 16.39 13.86
C ASP A 44 -9.17 15.90 14.60
N GLU A 45 -10.02 15.09 13.93
CA GLU A 45 -11.28 14.62 14.52
C GLU A 45 -11.15 13.24 15.18
N LEU A 46 -10.42 12.31 14.54
CA LEU A 46 -10.26 10.93 15.03
C LEU A 46 -8.97 10.71 15.82
N GLY A 47 -8.01 11.62 15.75
CA GLY A 47 -6.72 11.53 16.46
C GLY A 47 -5.84 10.38 15.98
N LEU A 48 -5.92 10.01 14.69
CA LEU A 48 -5.08 8.95 14.15
C LEU A 48 -3.63 9.43 14.03
N ASP A 49 -2.70 8.60 14.48
CA ASP A 49 -1.27 8.83 14.37
C ASP A 49 -0.74 8.07 13.15
N VAL A 50 -0.27 8.78 12.11
CA VAL A 50 0.17 8.24 10.84
C VAL A 50 1.58 8.71 10.49
N TYR A 51 2.28 7.98 9.62
CA TYR A 51 3.46 8.49 8.92
C TYR A 51 3.04 9.53 7.88
N PRO A 52 3.93 10.45 7.45
CA PRO A 52 3.67 11.26 6.27
C PRO A 52 3.24 10.38 5.09
N ASN A 53 2.23 10.80 4.36
CA ASN A 53 1.71 10.05 3.22
C ASN A 53 2.41 10.44 1.91
N GLN A 54 2.70 9.42 1.09
CA GLN A 54 3.10 9.58 -0.30
C GLN A 54 2.12 8.77 -1.16
N ILE A 55 1.24 9.46 -1.89
CA ILE A 55 0.24 8.84 -2.76
C ILE A 55 0.74 8.90 -4.19
N GLU A 56 0.80 7.75 -4.86
CA GLU A 56 1.19 7.61 -6.25
C GLU A 56 0.06 6.94 -7.04
N ILE A 57 -0.37 7.59 -8.11
CA ILE A 57 -1.39 7.04 -9.01
C ILE A 57 -0.67 6.29 -10.11
N ILE A 58 -0.98 5.01 -10.27
CA ILE A 58 -0.33 4.09 -11.20
C ILE A 58 -1.33 3.41 -12.13
N THR A 59 -0.85 2.96 -13.28
CA THR A 59 -1.65 2.20 -14.25
C THR A 59 -1.91 0.77 -13.78
N ALA A 60 -2.90 0.09 -14.38
CA ALA A 60 -3.15 -1.32 -14.15
C ALA A 60 -1.93 -2.20 -14.44
N GLU A 61 -1.14 -1.86 -15.47
CA GLU A 61 0.10 -2.58 -15.81
C GLU A 61 1.16 -2.43 -14.74
N GLN A 62 1.36 -1.22 -14.21
CA GLN A 62 2.27 -0.97 -13.08
C GLN A 62 1.79 -1.67 -11.80
N MET A 63 0.48 -1.74 -11.59
CA MET A 63 -0.09 -2.48 -10.47
C MET A 63 0.19 -3.99 -10.58
N LEU A 64 0.05 -4.58 -11.79
CA LEU A 64 0.41 -5.97 -12.07
C LEU A 64 1.90 -6.24 -11.83
N ASP A 65 2.77 -5.32 -12.24
CA ASP A 65 4.22 -5.43 -11.99
C ASP A 65 4.53 -5.42 -10.49
N ALA A 66 3.93 -4.51 -9.74
CA ALA A 66 4.07 -4.45 -8.28
C ALA A 66 3.60 -5.74 -7.60
N TYR A 67 2.48 -6.31 -8.04
CA TYR A 67 2.03 -7.62 -7.55
C TYR A 67 3.02 -8.74 -7.83
N SER A 68 3.62 -8.71 -9.00
CA SER A 68 4.55 -9.76 -9.45
C SER A 68 5.85 -9.73 -8.68
N SER A 69 6.25 -8.57 -8.18
CA SER A 69 7.39 -8.34 -7.30
C SER A 69 7.02 -8.30 -5.81
N ILE A 70 5.96 -9.01 -5.41
CA ILE A 70 5.52 -9.14 -4.00
C ILE A 70 5.11 -7.79 -3.38
N GLY A 71 4.61 -6.86 -4.19
CA GLY A 71 4.19 -5.53 -3.73
C GLY A 71 5.34 -4.62 -3.33
N MET A 72 6.60 -4.99 -3.60
CA MET A 72 7.77 -4.21 -3.20
C MET A 72 8.33 -3.40 -4.37
N PRO A 73 8.38 -2.07 -4.28
CA PRO A 73 9.07 -1.24 -5.27
C PRO A 73 10.58 -1.48 -5.20
N LEU A 74 11.27 -1.17 -6.29
CA LEU A 74 12.74 -1.22 -6.36
C LEU A 74 13.37 -2.58 -6.04
N PHE A 75 12.63 -3.68 -6.25
CA PHE A 75 13.15 -5.02 -5.99
C PHE A 75 14.24 -5.40 -7.00
N TYR A 76 15.11 -6.36 -6.65
CA TYR A 76 16.07 -6.93 -7.57
C TYR A 76 15.36 -7.71 -8.70
N LYS A 77 16.05 -7.92 -9.83
CA LYS A 77 15.48 -8.70 -10.94
C LYS A 77 15.60 -10.20 -10.69
N HIS A 78 14.53 -10.93 -10.95
CA HIS A 78 14.53 -12.39 -10.92
C HIS A 78 13.50 -12.92 -11.93
N TRP A 79 13.82 -14.00 -12.63
CA TRP A 79 12.94 -14.56 -13.67
C TRP A 79 11.55 -14.96 -13.15
N SER A 80 11.44 -15.36 -11.89
CA SER A 80 10.16 -15.75 -11.29
C SER A 80 9.16 -14.57 -11.24
N PHE A 81 9.63 -13.34 -11.14
CA PHE A 81 8.77 -12.16 -11.16
C PHE A 81 8.13 -11.97 -12.53
N GLY A 82 8.90 -12.14 -13.61
CA GLY A 82 8.36 -12.13 -14.98
C GLY A 82 7.35 -13.26 -15.23
N LYS A 83 7.59 -14.44 -14.68
CA LYS A 83 6.64 -15.56 -14.73
C LYS A 83 5.35 -15.25 -13.96
N HIS A 84 5.45 -14.64 -12.79
CA HIS A 84 4.28 -14.21 -12.01
C HIS A 84 3.52 -13.11 -12.75
N PHE A 85 4.22 -12.16 -13.36
CA PHE A 85 3.60 -11.10 -14.17
C PHE A 85 2.78 -11.70 -15.31
N ALA A 86 3.39 -12.54 -16.15
CA ALA A 86 2.69 -13.17 -17.27
C ALA A 86 1.47 -13.98 -16.83
N ARG A 87 1.55 -14.68 -15.70
CA ARG A 87 0.42 -15.39 -15.12
C ARG A 87 -0.68 -14.47 -14.66
N ASN A 88 -0.34 -13.45 -13.88
CA ASN A 88 -1.32 -12.50 -13.34
C ASN A 88 -1.99 -11.71 -14.47
N GLU A 89 -1.22 -11.29 -15.48
CA GLU A 89 -1.76 -10.61 -16.67
C GLU A 89 -2.75 -11.51 -17.43
N ALA A 90 -2.39 -12.78 -17.65
CA ALA A 90 -3.27 -13.72 -18.32
C ALA A 90 -4.58 -13.94 -17.54
N MET A 91 -4.50 -14.07 -16.21
CA MET A 91 -5.68 -14.22 -15.35
C MET A 91 -6.53 -12.95 -15.32
N TYR A 92 -5.92 -11.77 -15.28
CA TYR A 92 -6.60 -10.49 -15.34
C TYR A 92 -7.34 -10.31 -16.67
N ARG A 93 -6.65 -10.54 -17.80
CA ARG A 93 -7.26 -10.47 -19.15
C ARG A 93 -8.39 -11.47 -19.35
N ALA A 94 -8.31 -12.63 -18.70
CA ALA A 94 -9.37 -13.63 -18.73
C ALA A 94 -10.54 -13.31 -17.78
N GLY A 95 -10.46 -12.22 -17.01
CA GLY A 95 -11.49 -11.85 -16.02
C GLY A 95 -11.56 -12.80 -14.81
N MET A 96 -10.53 -13.65 -14.63
CA MET A 96 -10.47 -14.61 -13.53
C MET A 96 -9.86 -14.03 -12.26
N GLN A 97 -9.20 -12.88 -12.37
CA GLN A 97 -8.57 -12.17 -11.25
C GLN A 97 -8.81 -10.68 -11.40
N GLY A 98 -9.32 -10.03 -10.34
CA GLY A 98 -9.33 -8.57 -10.24
C GLY A 98 -7.97 -8.05 -9.78
N LEU A 99 -7.70 -6.79 -10.07
CA LEU A 99 -6.58 -6.07 -9.44
C LEU A 99 -7.05 -5.50 -8.10
N ALA A 100 -6.16 -5.37 -7.13
CA ALA A 100 -6.44 -4.55 -5.97
C ALA A 100 -6.51 -3.09 -6.41
N TYR A 101 -7.27 -2.33 -5.67
CA TYR A 101 -7.43 -0.90 -5.92
C TYR A 101 -6.25 -0.09 -5.42
N GLU A 102 -5.46 -0.67 -4.51
CA GLU A 102 -4.29 -0.07 -3.89
C GLU A 102 -3.24 -1.11 -3.45
N ILE A 103 -2.00 -0.64 -3.32
CA ILE A 103 -0.93 -1.32 -2.59
C ILE A 103 -0.35 -0.31 -1.61
N VAL A 104 -0.17 -0.70 -0.36
CA VAL A 104 0.40 0.16 0.68
C VAL A 104 1.71 -0.41 1.20
N ILE A 105 2.75 0.39 1.14
CA ILE A 105 4.07 0.04 1.65
C ILE A 105 4.23 0.61 3.06
N ASN A 106 4.53 -0.28 4.01
CA ASN A 106 4.88 0.12 5.37
C ASN A 106 6.27 0.75 5.41
N SER A 107 6.32 2.02 5.05
CA SER A 107 7.52 2.85 5.00
C SER A 107 7.27 4.22 5.63
N ASN A 108 8.31 4.99 5.83
CA ASN A 108 8.24 6.38 6.26
C ASN A 108 8.99 7.27 5.25
N PRO A 109 8.28 8.06 4.41
CA PRO A 109 6.82 8.21 4.31
C PRO A 109 6.11 6.90 3.91
N CYS A 110 4.85 6.73 4.32
CA CYS A 110 4.02 5.61 3.92
C CYS A 110 3.58 5.78 2.46
N ILE A 111 3.97 4.84 1.60
CA ILE A 111 3.69 4.93 0.16
C ILE A 111 2.40 4.16 -0.12
N SER A 112 1.46 4.83 -0.79
CA SER A 112 0.21 4.24 -1.27
C SER A 112 0.14 4.33 -2.78
N TYR A 113 0.23 3.19 -3.47
CA TYR A 113 -0.05 3.09 -4.90
C TYR A 113 -1.55 2.92 -5.11
N ILE A 114 -2.15 3.78 -5.90
CA ILE A 114 -3.58 3.80 -6.19
C ILE A 114 -3.78 3.67 -7.70
N MET A 115 -4.71 2.83 -8.12
CA MET A 115 -4.95 2.55 -9.53
C MET A 115 -5.68 3.71 -10.21
N GLU A 116 -5.18 4.15 -11.38
CA GLU A 116 -5.75 5.30 -12.12
C GLU A 116 -7.17 5.05 -12.65
N GLU A 117 -7.53 3.78 -12.91
CA GLU A 117 -8.87 3.40 -13.38
C GLU A 117 -9.95 3.43 -12.30
N ASN A 118 -9.59 3.70 -11.05
CA ASN A 118 -10.57 3.86 -9.98
C ASN A 118 -11.46 5.09 -10.25
N SER A 119 -12.77 4.93 -10.06
CA SER A 119 -13.68 6.08 -10.05
C SER A 119 -13.39 7.02 -8.90
N MET A 120 -13.85 8.28 -8.96
CA MET A 120 -13.63 9.26 -7.88
C MET A 120 -14.14 8.75 -6.51
N THR A 121 -15.26 8.05 -6.47
CA THR A 121 -15.75 7.42 -5.24
C THR A 121 -14.80 6.36 -4.72
N MET A 122 -14.26 5.51 -5.62
CA MET A 122 -13.28 4.50 -5.24
C MET A 122 -11.96 5.15 -4.79
N GLN A 123 -11.49 6.19 -5.49
CA GLN A 123 -10.31 6.96 -5.06
C GLN A 123 -10.48 7.50 -3.64
N THR A 124 -11.65 8.04 -3.32
CA THR A 124 -11.95 8.54 -1.97
C THR A 124 -11.87 7.45 -0.91
N LEU A 125 -12.49 6.28 -1.18
CA LEU A 125 -12.44 5.14 -0.25
C LEU A 125 -11.03 4.61 -0.08
N VAL A 126 -10.30 4.50 -1.17
CA VAL A 126 -8.92 3.98 -1.17
C VAL A 126 -7.97 4.94 -0.44
N ILE A 127 -8.09 6.26 -0.65
CA ILE A 127 -7.27 7.24 0.07
C ILE A 127 -7.53 7.14 1.58
N ALA A 128 -8.79 7.10 2.00
CA ALA A 128 -9.12 6.96 3.42
C ALA A 128 -8.58 5.63 4.00
N HIS A 129 -8.73 4.53 3.26
CA HIS A 129 -8.33 3.19 3.67
C HIS A 129 -6.80 3.02 3.69
N ALA A 130 -6.12 3.40 2.61
CA ALA A 130 -4.69 3.21 2.46
C ALA A 130 -3.88 4.24 3.25
N ALA A 131 -4.08 5.52 2.98
CA ALA A 131 -3.26 6.59 3.53
C ALA A 131 -3.48 6.82 5.03
N TYR A 132 -4.67 6.52 5.53
CA TYR A 132 -4.99 6.75 6.95
C TYR A 132 -5.27 5.46 7.71
N GLY A 133 -6.01 4.50 7.14
CA GLY A 133 -6.33 3.24 7.80
C GLY A 133 -5.10 2.33 7.92
N HIS A 134 -4.53 1.90 6.81
CA HIS A 134 -3.34 1.04 6.81
C HIS A 134 -2.13 1.73 7.43
N ASN A 135 -1.89 2.99 7.11
CA ASN A 135 -0.79 3.77 7.65
C ASN A 135 -0.85 3.84 9.19
N HIS A 136 -2.01 4.21 9.75
CA HIS A 136 -2.21 4.22 11.20
C HIS A 136 -1.97 2.85 11.82
N PHE A 137 -2.49 1.79 11.18
CA PHE A 137 -2.31 0.42 11.65
C PHE A 137 -0.84 0.01 11.64
N PHE A 138 -0.10 0.27 10.58
CA PHE A 138 1.33 -0.04 10.50
C PHE A 138 2.13 0.67 11.57
N LYS A 139 1.86 1.97 11.78
CA LYS A 139 2.60 2.78 12.75
C LYS A 139 2.35 2.36 14.20
N ASN A 140 1.13 1.94 14.53
CA ASN A 140 0.70 1.77 15.92
C ASN A 140 0.53 0.31 16.36
N ASN A 141 0.41 -0.64 15.42
CA ASN A 141 0.30 -2.05 15.78
C ASN A 141 1.66 -2.57 16.31
N TYR A 142 1.63 -3.23 17.47
CA TYR A 142 2.83 -3.71 18.16
C TYR A 142 3.65 -4.70 17.32
N GLN A 143 3.02 -5.54 16.50
CA GLN A 143 3.71 -6.50 15.66
C GLN A 143 4.53 -5.80 14.57
N PHE A 144 3.93 -4.81 13.87
CA PHE A 144 4.65 -4.03 12.87
C PHE A 144 5.82 -3.27 13.50
N ARG A 145 5.62 -2.68 14.66
CA ARG A 145 6.70 -1.97 15.40
C ARG A 145 7.83 -2.88 15.83
N MET A 146 7.54 -4.15 16.13
CA MET A 146 8.57 -5.13 16.53
C MET A 146 9.32 -5.74 15.34
N TRP A 147 8.68 -5.85 14.18
CA TRP A 147 9.13 -6.71 13.09
C TRP A 147 9.52 -5.97 11.83
N THR A 148 9.20 -4.68 11.72
CA THR A 148 9.47 -3.87 10.53
C THR A 148 10.26 -2.62 10.91
N GLN A 149 10.95 -2.06 9.92
CA GLN A 149 11.73 -0.83 10.04
C GLN A 149 11.32 0.13 8.92
N PRO A 150 10.20 0.83 9.05
CA PRO A 150 9.64 1.64 7.98
C PRO A 150 10.57 2.77 7.53
N ASP A 151 11.42 3.29 8.41
CA ASP A 151 12.39 4.34 8.08
C ASP A 151 13.52 3.86 7.16
N HIS A 152 13.73 2.55 7.05
CA HIS A 152 14.90 1.99 6.36
C HIS A 152 14.54 1.07 5.19
N ILE A 153 13.27 0.67 5.03
CA ILE A 153 12.91 -0.37 4.06
C ILE A 153 13.21 0.05 2.62
N ILE A 154 12.94 1.28 2.24
CA ILE A 154 13.15 1.76 0.87
C ILE A 154 14.64 1.82 0.55
N ASP A 155 15.45 2.37 1.46
CA ASP A 155 16.91 2.43 1.30
C ASP A 155 17.50 1.02 1.23
N TYR A 156 17.01 0.10 2.07
CA TYR A 156 17.43 -1.30 2.05
C TYR A 156 17.11 -2.00 0.73
N LEU A 157 15.93 -1.78 0.18
CA LEU A 157 15.55 -2.35 -1.12
C LEU A 157 16.42 -1.79 -2.25
N GLY A 158 16.69 -0.48 -2.25
CA GLY A 158 17.61 0.17 -3.17
C GLY A 158 19.03 -0.40 -3.08
N PHE A 159 19.54 -0.53 -1.86
CA PHE A 159 20.83 -1.17 -1.60
C PHE A 159 20.86 -2.62 -2.12
N ALA A 160 19.87 -3.42 -1.77
CA ALA A 160 19.80 -4.82 -2.19
C ALA A 160 19.80 -4.97 -3.72
N LYS A 161 19.06 -4.12 -4.42
CA LYS A 161 19.05 -4.09 -5.90
C LYS A 161 20.44 -3.79 -6.47
N THR A 162 21.09 -2.75 -5.94
CA THR A 162 22.45 -2.37 -6.38
C THR A 162 23.44 -3.49 -6.10
N TYR A 163 23.40 -4.07 -4.90
CA TYR A 163 24.28 -5.16 -4.50
C TYR A 163 24.15 -6.40 -5.40
N VAL A 164 22.92 -6.79 -5.74
CA VAL A 164 22.70 -7.90 -6.68
C VAL A 164 23.29 -7.57 -8.06
N SER A 165 23.07 -6.36 -8.58
CA SER A 165 23.65 -5.94 -9.87
C SER A 165 25.18 -5.96 -9.86
N GLU A 166 25.82 -5.50 -8.80
CA GLU A 166 27.28 -5.57 -8.62
C GLU A 166 27.78 -7.03 -8.57
N CYS A 167 27.03 -7.91 -7.96
CA CYS A 167 27.34 -9.34 -7.96
C CYS A 167 27.22 -9.95 -9.36
N GLU A 168 26.20 -9.57 -10.15
CA GLU A 168 26.04 -10.01 -11.53
C GLU A 168 27.20 -9.55 -12.41
N GLU A 169 27.64 -8.31 -12.25
CA GLU A 169 28.83 -7.78 -12.96
C GLU A 169 30.12 -8.54 -12.59
N ARG A 170 30.27 -8.89 -11.33
CA ARG A 170 31.50 -9.51 -10.81
C ARG A 170 31.59 -11.01 -11.04
N TYR A 171 30.48 -11.73 -10.87
CA TYR A 171 30.46 -13.20 -10.87
C TYR A 171 29.71 -13.81 -12.05
N GLY A 172 29.06 -12.97 -12.86
CA GLY A 172 28.18 -13.40 -13.96
C GLY A 172 26.75 -13.66 -13.50
N GLN A 173 25.82 -13.40 -14.40
CA GLN A 173 24.37 -13.51 -14.14
C GLN A 173 23.96 -14.93 -13.71
N GLU A 174 24.47 -15.97 -14.40
CA GLU A 174 24.12 -17.38 -14.13
C GLU A 174 24.46 -17.81 -12.70
N ALA A 175 25.64 -17.38 -12.20
CA ALA A 175 26.06 -17.72 -10.84
C ALA A 175 25.18 -17.04 -9.78
N VAL A 176 24.83 -15.76 -9.99
CA VAL A 176 23.97 -15.01 -9.08
C VAL A 176 22.54 -15.54 -9.12
N GLU A 177 22.01 -15.82 -10.31
CA GLU A 177 20.67 -16.38 -10.48
C GLU A 177 20.53 -17.74 -9.81
N SER A 178 21.55 -18.61 -9.89
CA SER A 178 21.55 -19.89 -9.17
C SER A 178 21.43 -19.74 -7.65
N VAL A 179 22.08 -18.72 -7.07
CA VAL A 179 21.98 -18.42 -5.63
C VAL A 179 20.59 -17.83 -5.30
N LEU A 180 20.06 -16.94 -6.13
CA LEU A 180 18.74 -16.36 -5.96
C LEU A 180 17.66 -17.45 -6.07
N ASP A 181 17.77 -18.38 -7.02
CA ASP A 181 16.86 -19.50 -7.17
C ASP A 181 16.82 -20.36 -5.89
N ALA A 182 17.99 -20.68 -5.34
CA ALA A 182 18.07 -21.42 -4.09
C ALA A 182 17.43 -20.64 -2.91
N ALA A 183 17.68 -19.34 -2.83
CA ALA A 183 17.07 -18.50 -1.81
C ALA A 183 15.53 -18.42 -1.96
N HIS A 184 15.03 -18.27 -3.19
CA HIS A 184 13.60 -18.27 -3.48
C HIS A 184 12.93 -19.61 -3.14
N ALA A 185 13.59 -20.73 -3.42
CA ALA A 185 13.10 -22.06 -3.07
C ALA A 185 12.95 -22.23 -1.54
N LEU A 186 13.83 -21.60 -0.77
CA LEU A 186 13.83 -21.63 0.69
C LEU A 186 12.94 -20.56 1.35
N MET A 187 12.41 -19.62 0.59
CA MET A 187 11.70 -18.45 1.11
C MET A 187 10.54 -18.80 2.06
N ASN A 188 9.88 -19.94 1.84
CA ASN A 188 8.80 -20.41 2.71
C ASN A 188 9.30 -21.13 3.99
N GLN A 189 10.57 -21.52 4.03
CA GLN A 189 11.17 -22.35 5.08
C GLN A 189 12.35 -21.66 5.78
N GLY A 190 12.94 -20.64 5.12
CA GLY A 190 14.27 -20.17 5.46
C GLY A 190 14.39 -19.28 6.68
N VAL A 191 13.34 -18.55 7.04
CA VAL A 191 13.36 -17.66 8.19
C VAL A 191 12.30 -18.09 9.19
N SER A 192 12.70 -18.26 10.45
CA SER A 192 11.73 -18.51 11.51
C SER A 192 10.70 -17.38 11.52
N ARG A 193 9.47 -17.68 11.14
CA ARG A 193 8.34 -16.76 11.26
C ARG A 193 7.96 -16.54 12.72
N ASP A 194 8.47 -17.39 13.60
CA ASP A 194 8.26 -17.33 15.03
C ASP A 194 9.46 -16.67 15.72
N LEU A 195 9.63 -15.36 15.49
CA LEU A 195 10.45 -14.54 16.38
C LEU A 195 9.73 -14.31 17.73
N ARG A 196 8.94 -15.27 18.19
CA ARG A 196 8.40 -15.19 19.54
C ARG A 196 9.55 -15.12 20.52
N PRO A 197 9.53 -14.18 21.48
CA PRO A 197 10.45 -14.26 22.60
C PRO A 197 10.30 -15.66 23.19
N ARG A 198 11.39 -16.39 23.24
CA ARG A 198 11.39 -17.67 23.99
C ARG A 198 11.14 -17.33 25.45
N PRO A 199 10.25 -18.03 26.14
CA PRO A 199 9.99 -17.78 27.54
C PRO A 199 11.23 -17.99 28.38
#